data_64f2dde319344095aaf42087197d866e
#
_entry.id   64f2dde319344095aaf42087197d866e
#
_cell.length_a   1.000
_cell.length_b   1.000
_cell.length_c   1.000
_cell.angle_alpha   90.00
_cell.angle_beta   90.00
_cell.angle_gamma   90.00
#
_symmetry.space_group_name_H-M   'P 1'
#
loop_
_entity.id
_entity.type
_entity.pdbx_description
1 polymer ?
#
loop_
_entity_poly.entity_id
_entity_poly.type
_entity_poly.pdbx_seq_one_letter_code
_entity_poly.pdbx_strand_id
1 'polypeptide(L)'
;MKINLGYIWAKLLKYCNRPALRDCRIDKTARIGAGSNCIDITLGRYSYMGMNNAVNSADIGSFCSIASYCSIGGGTHSMNTVSTSPVFHRGRNILGRNFSMNAMPVSKRVCIGNDVWIGQGVFIKDGITVGHGAVIGAHAVVTHDVPP
;
A
#
# COMPACT_ATOMS: atom_id res chain seq x y z
N MET A 1 -31.65 -16.11 -17.59
CA MET A 1 -30.84 -15.46 -16.54
C MET A 1 -31.46 -14.09 -16.24
N LYS A 2 -32.00 -13.86 -15.04
CA LYS A 2 -32.61 -12.55 -14.71
C LYS A 2 -31.52 -11.52 -14.51
N ILE A 3 -31.54 -10.45 -15.29
CA ILE A 3 -30.62 -9.31 -15.14
C ILE A 3 -30.99 -8.58 -13.85
N ASN A 4 -30.08 -8.57 -12.89
CA ASN A 4 -30.25 -7.80 -11.65
C ASN A 4 -29.71 -6.39 -11.86
N LEU A 5 -30.62 -5.45 -12.13
CA LEU A 5 -30.28 -4.04 -12.36
C LEU A 5 -29.58 -3.40 -11.16
N GLY A 6 -29.97 -3.78 -9.93
CA GLY A 6 -29.32 -3.32 -8.70
C GLY A 6 -27.87 -3.77 -8.60
N TYR A 7 -27.55 -5.00 -9.01
CA TYR A 7 -26.17 -5.49 -9.07
C TYR A 7 -25.33 -4.71 -10.09
N ILE A 8 -25.90 -4.46 -11.28
CA ILE A 8 -25.20 -3.68 -12.33
C ILE A 8 -24.91 -2.27 -11.82
N TRP A 9 -25.89 -1.62 -11.21
CA TRP A 9 -25.76 -0.27 -10.67
C TRP A 9 -24.72 -0.20 -9.55
N ALA A 10 -24.75 -1.12 -8.59
CA ALA A 10 -23.75 -1.23 -7.54
C ALA A 10 -22.34 -1.44 -8.11
N LYS A 11 -22.21 -2.24 -9.16
CA LYS A 11 -20.94 -2.49 -9.87
C LYS A 11 -20.43 -1.22 -10.55
N LEU A 12 -21.29 -0.46 -11.19
CA LEU A 12 -20.93 0.82 -11.83
C LEU A 12 -20.46 1.85 -10.79
N LEU A 13 -21.18 2.01 -9.69
CA LEU A 13 -20.77 2.90 -8.58
C LEU A 13 -19.40 2.53 -8.02
N LYS A 14 -19.10 1.24 -7.93
CA LYS A 14 -17.78 0.76 -7.49
C LYS A 14 -16.66 1.19 -8.43
N TYR A 15 -16.89 1.23 -9.73
CA TYR A 15 -15.93 1.73 -10.72
C TYR A 15 -15.77 3.26 -10.72
N CYS A 16 -16.74 4.00 -10.20
CA CYS A 16 -16.63 5.45 -10.03
C CYS A 16 -15.64 5.85 -8.93
N ASN A 17 -15.32 4.95 -8.00
CA ASN A 17 -14.33 5.17 -6.94
C ASN A 17 -12.91 4.94 -7.47
N ARG A 18 -12.41 5.87 -8.27
CA ARG A 18 -11.06 5.79 -8.86
C ARG A 18 -9.97 5.70 -7.79
N PRO A 19 -8.82 5.05 -8.08
CA PRO A 19 -7.69 5.07 -7.17
C PRO A 19 -7.16 6.51 -7.01
N ALA A 20 -6.86 6.88 -5.76
CA ALA A 20 -6.18 8.13 -5.43
C ALA A 20 -4.67 7.93 -5.56
N LEU A 21 -4.04 8.66 -6.48
CA LEU A 21 -2.62 8.50 -6.80
C LEU A 21 -1.89 9.84 -6.57
N ARG A 22 -0.79 9.80 -5.81
CA ARG A 22 0.09 10.94 -5.60
C ARG A 22 1.55 10.50 -5.72
N ASP A 23 2.34 11.20 -6.53
CA ASP A 23 3.77 10.94 -6.75
C ASP A 23 4.06 9.49 -7.21
N CYS A 24 3.18 8.94 -8.07
CA CYS A 24 3.23 7.55 -8.51
C CYS A 24 3.79 7.43 -9.94
N ARG A 25 4.63 6.43 -10.17
CA ARG A 25 5.13 6.01 -11.48
C ARG A 25 4.50 4.66 -11.83
N ILE A 26 3.44 4.67 -12.64
CA ILE A 26 2.70 3.46 -13.01
C ILE A 26 2.99 3.13 -14.47
N ASP A 27 3.48 1.92 -14.74
CA ASP A 27 3.66 1.46 -16.11
C ASP A 27 2.32 1.42 -16.86
N LYS A 28 2.33 1.75 -18.15
CA LYS A 28 1.13 1.81 -18.99
C LYS A 28 0.34 0.49 -19.07
N THR A 29 1.02 -0.64 -18.84
CA THR A 29 0.43 -1.99 -18.83
C THR A 29 -0.09 -2.40 -17.45
N ALA A 30 0.30 -1.68 -16.39
CA ALA A 30 -0.12 -1.99 -15.02
C ALA A 30 -1.55 -1.48 -14.74
N ARG A 31 -2.19 -2.03 -13.72
CA ARG A 31 -3.55 -1.66 -13.31
C ARG A 31 -3.67 -1.57 -11.79
N ILE A 32 -4.43 -0.58 -11.33
CA ILE A 32 -4.75 -0.38 -9.91
C ILE A 32 -6.27 -0.35 -9.76
N GLY A 33 -6.77 -1.18 -8.85
CA GLY A 33 -8.19 -1.31 -8.57
C GLY A 33 -8.78 -0.09 -7.85
N ALA A 34 -10.08 0.08 -8.00
CA ALA A 34 -10.85 1.17 -7.43
C ALA A 34 -10.70 1.27 -5.89
N GLY A 35 -10.81 2.46 -5.34
CA GLY A 35 -10.73 2.72 -3.91
C GLY A 35 -9.33 2.59 -3.31
N SER A 36 -8.31 2.28 -4.12
CA SER A 36 -6.93 2.23 -3.65
C SER A 36 -6.35 3.63 -3.43
N ASN A 37 -5.52 3.78 -2.41
CA ASN A 37 -4.78 5.02 -2.11
C ASN A 37 -3.27 4.73 -2.18
N CYS A 38 -2.61 5.32 -3.16
CA CYS A 38 -1.20 5.09 -3.43
C CYS A 38 -0.42 6.40 -3.39
N ILE A 39 0.63 6.44 -2.59
CA ILE A 39 1.48 7.61 -2.41
C ILE A 39 2.94 7.20 -2.57
N ASP A 40 3.66 7.88 -3.48
CA ASP A 40 5.09 7.66 -3.72
C ASP A 40 5.40 6.19 -4.03
N ILE A 41 4.79 5.65 -5.09
CA ILE A 41 5.01 4.27 -5.52
C ILE A 41 5.52 4.17 -6.96
N THR A 42 6.25 3.09 -7.22
CA THR A 42 6.52 2.60 -8.57
C THR A 42 5.78 1.28 -8.77
N LEU A 43 5.07 1.11 -9.89
CA LEU A 43 4.43 -0.15 -10.26
C LEU A 43 4.89 -0.58 -11.64
N GLY A 44 5.59 -1.71 -11.70
CA GLY A 44 6.21 -2.25 -12.90
C GLY A 44 5.21 -2.82 -13.91
N ARG A 45 5.73 -3.12 -15.11
CA ARG A 45 4.93 -3.61 -16.24
C ARG A 45 4.17 -4.90 -15.90
N TYR A 46 2.95 -5.01 -16.42
CA TYR A 46 2.06 -6.17 -16.26
C TYR A 46 1.76 -6.55 -14.81
N SER A 47 2.00 -5.65 -13.86
CA SER A 47 1.60 -5.82 -12.47
C SER A 47 0.20 -5.27 -12.25
N TYR A 48 -0.54 -5.85 -11.33
CA TYR A 48 -1.83 -5.31 -10.94
C TYR A 48 -2.04 -5.34 -9.43
N MET A 49 -2.84 -4.40 -8.97
CA MET A 49 -3.37 -4.37 -7.60
C MET A 49 -4.90 -4.41 -7.65
N GLY A 50 -5.48 -5.22 -6.78
CA GLY A 50 -6.91 -5.26 -6.54
C GLY A 50 -7.43 -3.95 -5.95
N MET A 51 -8.61 -4.00 -5.37
CA MET A 51 -9.32 -2.82 -4.88
C MET A 51 -8.95 -2.50 -3.43
N ASN A 52 -9.15 -1.22 -3.04
CA ASN A 52 -9.04 -0.76 -1.64
C ASN A 52 -7.67 -1.08 -1.00
N ASN A 53 -6.60 -0.96 -1.76
CA ASN A 53 -5.25 -1.08 -1.24
C ASN A 53 -4.75 0.27 -0.73
N ALA A 54 -3.99 0.26 0.38
CA ALA A 54 -3.25 1.41 0.90
C ALA A 54 -1.76 1.15 0.71
N VAL A 55 -1.11 1.89 -0.20
CA VAL A 55 0.31 1.67 -0.51
C VAL A 55 1.07 2.98 -0.42
N ASN A 56 2.10 3.00 0.42
CA ASN A 56 2.94 4.17 0.65
C ASN A 56 4.41 3.80 0.54
N SER A 57 5.16 4.61 -0.19
CA SER A 57 6.62 4.50 -0.33
C SER A 57 7.06 3.08 -0.71
N ALA A 58 6.66 2.62 -1.91
CA ALA A 58 6.96 1.27 -2.37
C ALA A 58 7.44 1.23 -3.82
N ASP A 59 8.44 0.38 -4.08
CA ASP A 59 8.83 -0.02 -5.43
C ASP A 59 8.35 -1.44 -5.69
N ILE A 60 7.45 -1.60 -6.64
CA ILE A 60 6.85 -2.88 -7.01
C ILE A 60 7.31 -3.25 -8.41
N GLY A 61 7.92 -4.42 -8.52
CA GLY A 61 8.46 -4.94 -9.77
C GLY A 61 7.38 -5.27 -10.81
N SER A 62 7.80 -5.99 -11.84
CA SER A 62 6.96 -6.42 -12.97
C SER A 62 6.29 -7.74 -12.70
N PHE A 63 5.12 -7.99 -13.34
CA PHE A 63 4.36 -9.23 -13.27
C PHE A 63 3.79 -9.59 -11.88
N CYS A 64 3.74 -8.62 -10.96
CA CYS A 64 3.22 -8.85 -9.61
C CYS A 64 1.69 -8.90 -9.61
N SER A 65 1.16 -9.80 -8.79
CA SER A 65 -0.28 -10.00 -8.56
C SER A 65 -0.61 -9.65 -7.11
N ILE A 66 -1.18 -8.47 -6.86
CA ILE A 66 -1.52 -8.01 -5.52
C ILE A 66 -3.05 -8.01 -5.38
N ALA A 67 -3.56 -8.74 -4.41
CA ALA A 67 -4.98 -8.82 -4.14
C ALA A 67 -5.54 -7.52 -3.53
N SER A 68 -6.78 -7.53 -3.09
CA SER A 68 -7.46 -6.38 -2.50
C SER A 68 -7.19 -6.24 -1.00
N TYR A 69 -7.41 -5.01 -0.47
CA TYR A 69 -7.33 -4.70 0.96
C TYR A 69 -5.94 -4.89 1.59
N CYS A 70 -4.89 -4.84 0.80
CA CYS A 70 -3.53 -4.88 1.32
C CYS A 70 -3.09 -3.49 1.82
N SER A 71 -2.25 -3.50 2.87
CA SER A 71 -1.58 -2.31 3.40
C SER A 71 -0.06 -2.51 3.27
N ILE A 72 0.57 -1.72 2.42
CA ILE A 72 2.00 -1.88 2.07
C ILE A 72 2.73 -0.58 2.39
N GLY A 73 3.75 -0.68 3.24
CA GLY A 73 4.51 0.46 3.71
C GLY A 73 3.70 1.39 4.61
N GLY A 74 4.13 2.62 4.71
CA GLY A 74 3.51 3.64 5.56
C GLY A 74 4.35 3.94 6.79
N GLY A 75 4.04 5.06 7.45
CA GLY A 75 4.79 5.51 8.61
C GLY A 75 4.60 4.62 9.82
N THR A 76 5.70 4.30 10.48
CA THR A 76 5.70 3.70 11.82
C THR A 76 5.83 4.78 12.87
N HIS A 77 5.19 4.58 14.02
CA HIS A 77 5.42 5.43 15.19
C HIS A 77 6.78 5.13 15.82
N SER A 78 7.45 6.16 16.35
CA SER A 78 8.70 5.96 17.04
C SER A 78 8.50 5.14 18.31
N MET A 79 9.28 4.08 18.46
CA MET A 79 9.30 3.24 19.66
C MET A 79 10.41 3.67 20.63
N ASN A 80 11.29 4.62 20.23
CA ASN A 80 12.44 5.08 20.99
C ASN A 80 12.21 6.44 21.65
N THR A 81 10.96 6.87 21.75
CA THR A 81 10.57 8.13 22.37
C THR A 81 9.61 7.87 23.53
N VAL A 82 9.49 8.83 24.45
CA VAL A 82 8.60 8.73 25.63
C VAL A 82 7.13 8.52 25.23
N SER A 83 6.75 8.98 24.04
CA SER A 83 5.39 8.82 23.53
C SER A 83 5.41 8.49 22.03
N THR A 84 4.52 7.63 21.62
CA THR A 84 4.28 7.31 20.20
C THR A 84 3.36 8.34 19.50
N SER A 85 2.80 9.28 20.25
CA SER A 85 1.85 10.26 19.70
C SER A 85 2.54 11.25 18.75
N PRO A 86 1.96 11.52 17.58
CA PRO A 86 2.54 12.43 16.59
C PRO A 86 2.63 13.88 17.07
N VAL A 87 1.92 14.27 18.13
CA VAL A 87 2.03 15.63 18.71
C VAL A 87 3.40 15.92 19.35
N PHE A 88 4.17 14.88 19.67
CA PHE A 88 5.53 15.02 20.21
C PHE A 88 6.62 15.00 19.14
N HIS A 89 6.25 15.14 17.87
CA HIS A 89 7.17 15.29 16.75
C HIS A 89 6.86 16.58 16.00
N ARG A 90 7.88 17.14 15.34
CA ARG A 90 7.70 18.28 14.44
C ARG A 90 6.99 17.85 13.16
N GLY A 91 6.31 18.78 12.51
CA GLY A 91 5.67 18.57 11.22
C GLY A 91 4.14 18.53 11.30
N ARG A 92 3.53 18.37 10.15
CA ARG A 92 2.07 18.31 10.06
C ARG A 92 1.55 16.95 10.53
N ASN A 93 0.63 16.96 11.47
CA ASN A 93 -0.07 15.77 11.94
C ASN A 93 -1.59 16.00 11.93
N ILE A 94 -2.36 14.93 12.09
CA ILE A 94 -3.82 14.96 12.03
C ILE A 94 -4.46 15.79 13.15
N LEU A 95 -3.75 15.96 14.28
CA LEU A 95 -4.25 16.70 15.44
C LEU A 95 -3.99 18.21 15.34
N GLY A 96 -3.19 18.65 14.35
CA GLY A 96 -2.90 20.05 14.09
C GLY A 96 -2.09 20.75 15.19
N ARG A 97 -1.49 20.01 16.12
CA ARG A 97 -0.68 20.56 17.23
C ARG A 97 0.60 19.77 17.43
N ASN A 98 1.65 20.46 17.87
CA ASN A 98 2.95 19.89 18.20
C ASN A 98 3.39 20.41 19.54
N PHE A 99 3.74 19.51 20.46
CA PHE A 99 4.28 19.84 21.79
C PHE A 99 5.81 19.70 21.86
N SER A 100 6.42 19.20 20.81
CA SER A 100 7.86 19.01 20.70
C SER A 100 8.33 19.22 19.27
N MET A 101 9.60 19.54 19.11
CA MET A 101 10.27 19.74 17.83
C MET A 101 11.13 18.53 17.42
N ASN A 102 10.98 17.39 18.07
CA ASN A 102 11.71 16.17 17.75
C ASN A 102 11.44 15.74 16.30
N ALA A 103 12.46 15.22 15.63
CA ALA A 103 12.30 14.72 14.27
C ALA A 103 11.33 13.52 14.25
N MET A 104 10.42 13.49 13.28
CA MET A 104 9.60 12.32 13.04
C MET A 104 10.45 11.23 12.37
N PRO A 105 10.28 9.96 12.75
CA PRO A 105 10.95 8.86 12.04
C PRO A 105 10.62 8.91 10.55
N VAL A 106 11.63 8.71 9.72
CA VAL A 106 11.45 8.63 8.26
C VAL A 106 11.00 7.21 7.93
N SER A 107 9.86 7.10 7.26
CA SER A 107 9.39 5.81 6.72
C SER A 107 10.38 5.28 5.69
N LYS A 108 10.70 4.00 5.79
CA LYS A 108 11.57 3.31 4.83
C LYS A 108 10.75 2.77 3.67
N ARG A 109 11.35 2.76 2.48
CA ARG A 109 10.72 2.27 1.28
C ARG A 109 10.58 0.75 1.30
N VAL A 110 9.43 0.22 0.86
CA VAL A 110 9.23 -1.21 0.64
C VAL A 110 9.71 -1.56 -0.76
N CYS A 111 10.47 -2.65 -0.89
CA CYS A 111 10.94 -3.15 -2.18
C CYS A 111 10.31 -4.51 -2.48
N ILE A 112 9.48 -4.60 -3.52
CA ILE A 112 8.86 -5.85 -3.96
C ILE A 112 9.46 -6.24 -5.31
N GLY A 113 10.01 -7.44 -5.38
CA GLY A 113 10.64 -8.00 -6.58
C GLY A 113 9.66 -8.21 -7.72
N ASN A 114 10.09 -8.93 -8.75
CA ASN A 114 9.25 -9.30 -9.88
C ASN A 114 8.49 -10.60 -9.60
N ASP A 115 7.33 -10.78 -10.25
CA ASP A 115 6.54 -12.02 -10.22
C ASP A 115 6.12 -12.45 -8.80
N VAL A 116 5.85 -11.46 -7.95
CA VAL A 116 5.42 -11.69 -6.56
C VAL A 116 3.90 -11.80 -6.49
N TRP A 117 3.41 -12.80 -5.76
CA TRP A 117 1.99 -12.91 -5.45
C TRP A 117 1.70 -12.54 -4.00
N ILE A 118 0.84 -11.54 -3.80
CA ILE A 118 0.41 -11.06 -2.49
C ILE A 118 -1.09 -11.31 -2.34
N GLY A 119 -1.44 -12.16 -1.37
CA GLY A 119 -2.82 -12.50 -1.04
C GLY A 119 -3.61 -11.34 -0.46
N GLN A 120 -4.92 -11.52 -0.35
CA GLN A 120 -5.83 -10.50 0.16
C GLN A 120 -5.54 -10.12 1.61
N GLY A 121 -5.66 -8.83 1.94
CA GLY A 121 -5.57 -8.33 3.31
C GLY A 121 -4.17 -8.42 3.92
N VAL A 122 -3.13 -8.59 3.12
CA VAL A 122 -1.74 -8.64 3.60
C VAL A 122 -1.31 -7.28 4.11
N PHE A 123 -0.62 -7.27 5.25
CA PHE A 123 0.11 -6.12 5.76
C PHE A 123 1.61 -6.32 5.54
N ILE A 124 2.29 -5.35 4.92
CA ILE A 124 3.75 -5.31 4.79
C ILE A 124 4.27 -4.05 5.47
N LYS A 125 5.10 -4.25 6.50
CA LYS A 125 5.72 -3.15 7.23
C LYS A 125 6.66 -2.35 6.32
N ASP A 126 6.87 -1.08 6.62
CA ASP A 126 7.86 -0.24 5.94
C ASP A 126 9.29 -0.81 6.04
N GLY A 127 10.09 -0.57 5.00
CA GLY A 127 11.48 -1.01 4.91
C GLY A 127 11.69 -2.48 4.60
N ILE A 128 10.65 -3.25 4.32
CA ILE A 128 10.72 -4.67 4.00
C ILE A 128 11.08 -4.86 2.52
N THR A 129 11.91 -5.89 2.27
CA THR A 129 12.20 -6.40 0.93
C THR A 129 11.50 -7.74 0.73
N VAL A 130 10.75 -7.87 -0.37
CA VAL A 130 10.14 -9.13 -0.82
C VAL A 130 10.84 -9.58 -2.09
N GLY A 131 11.47 -10.76 -2.05
CA GLY A 131 12.25 -11.31 -3.15
C GLY A 131 11.40 -11.66 -4.38
N HIS A 132 12.08 -11.89 -5.51
CA HIS A 132 11.43 -12.27 -6.76
C HIS A 132 10.70 -13.61 -6.64
N GLY A 133 9.50 -13.72 -7.20
CA GLY A 133 8.74 -14.97 -7.21
C GLY A 133 8.14 -15.37 -5.87
N ALA A 134 8.33 -14.57 -4.82
CA ALA A 134 7.78 -14.87 -3.50
C ALA A 134 6.25 -14.90 -3.49
N VAL A 135 5.68 -15.76 -2.63
CA VAL A 135 4.23 -15.88 -2.42
C VAL A 135 3.90 -15.55 -0.97
N ILE A 136 3.05 -14.55 -0.78
CA ILE A 136 2.58 -14.12 0.54
C ILE A 136 1.11 -14.49 0.68
N GLY A 137 0.81 -15.39 1.62
CA GLY A 137 -0.55 -15.86 1.89
C GLY A 137 -1.47 -14.74 2.37
N ALA A 138 -2.77 -14.90 2.12
CA ALA A 138 -3.77 -13.92 2.54
C ALA A 138 -3.71 -13.64 4.05
N HIS A 139 -3.95 -12.38 4.43
CA HIS A 139 -3.94 -11.88 5.81
C HIS A 139 -2.60 -12.06 6.56
N ALA A 140 -1.51 -12.32 5.85
CA ALA A 140 -0.20 -12.35 6.48
C ALA A 140 0.23 -10.96 6.95
N VAL A 141 0.98 -10.93 8.07
CA VAL A 141 1.64 -9.73 8.59
C VAL A 141 3.14 -9.90 8.39
N VAL A 142 3.68 -9.17 7.42
CA VAL A 142 5.09 -9.27 6.99
C VAL A 142 5.89 -8.19 7.71
N THR A 143 6.72 -8.61 8.67
CA THR A 143 7.54 -7.73 9.50
C THR A 143 9.04 -7.91 9.27
N HIS A 144 9.43 -8.89 8.46
CA HIS A 144 10.80 -9.21 8.08
C HIS A 144 10.89 -9.43 6.57
N ASP A 145 12.10 -9.34 6.03
CA ASP A 145 12.33 -9.60 4.62
C ASP A 145 11.92 -11.02 4.22
N VAL A 146 11.37 -11.16 3.01
CA VAL A 146 10.92 -12.43 2.45
C VAL A 146 11.88 -12.79 1.32
N PRO A 147 12.58 -13.94 1.40
CA PRO A 147 13.46 -14.37 0.31
C PRO A 147 12.64 -14.73 -0.96
N PRO A 148 13.33 -14.90 -2.10
CA PRO A 148 12.75 -15.43 -3.33
C PRO A 148 12.12 -16.81 -3.16
#